data_4bbd3f35705c58072b88998fd8f7b92b
#
_entry.id   4bbd3f35705c58072b88998fd8f7b92b
#
_cell.length_a   1.000
_cell.length_b   1.000
_cell.length_c   1.000
_cell.angle_alpha   90.00
_cell.angle_beta   90.00
_cell.angle_gamma   90.00
#
_symmetry.space_group_name_H-M   'P 1'
#
loop_
_entity.id
_entity.type
_entity.pdbx_description
1 polymer ?
#
loop_
_entity_poly.entity_id
_entity_poly.type
_entity_poly.pdbx_seq_one_letter_code
_entity_poly.pdbx_strand_id
1 'polypeptide(L)'
;MKKLLQDYKKGKIPLTTVLEKLRTLPYEDIGFAKLDTHRELRKGFPETIFCQGKTIAQIRSIIEKTSPDQNILLTKATKTIYTSLKKHYQKIEYNEQAETVVIRRHAVKSKKGTILILTAGTSDIPVAEEAVVTAELMGNKVEKVYDVGVAGVHRLFDIKERIFSANVIIVVAGMDGALPSIVGGLASKPVIAVPTSVGYGASFKGIAPLLTMLNTCAEGVVVVNIDNGFGAGYFASLINR
;
A
#
# COMPACT_ATOMS: atom_id res chain seq x y z
N MET A 1 16.56 16.16 0.56
CA MET A 1 17.93 16.36 0.03
C MET A 1 18.00 17.41 -1.07
N LYS A 2 17.32 17.24 -2.25
CA LYS A 2 17.40 18.22 -3.35
C LYS A 2 17.03 19.64 -2.92
N LYS A 3 15.93 19.83 -2.17
CA LYS A 3 15.50 21.11 -1.60
C LYS A 3 16.54 21.68 -0.63
N LEU A 4 17.10 20.85 0.25
CA LEU A 4 18.17 21.25 1.20
C LEU A 4 19.38 21.82 0.48
N LEU A 5 19.87 21.14 -0.56
CA LEU A 5 21.01 21.60 -1.36
C LEU A 5 20.66 22.84 -2.20
N GLN A 6 19.43 22.96 -2.70
CA GLN A 6 18.96 24.15 -3.39
C GLN A 6 18.85 25.36 -2.48
N ASP A 7 18.37 25.17 -1.24
CA ASP A 7 18.26 26.24 -0.25
C ASP A 7 19.66 26.72 0.22
N TYR A 8 20.61 25.78 0.37
CA TYR A 8 22.02 26.12 0.60
C TYR A 8 22.61 26.92 -0.57
N LYS A 9 22.44 26.43 -1.80
CA LYS A 9 22.92 27.14 -3.01
C LYS A 9 22.34 28.55 -3.15
N LYS A 10 21.10 28.76 -2.67
CA LYS A 10 20.43 30.07 -2.67
C LYS A 10 20.78 30.92 -1.43
N GLY A 11 21.68 30.50 -0.58
CA GLY A 11 22.06 31.20 0.66
C GLY A 11 20.98 31.25 1.74
N LYS A 12 19.90 30.46 1.63
CA LYS A 12 18.79 30.46 2.60
C LYS A 12 19.12 29.74 3.89
N ILE A 13 20.06 28.83 3.86
CA ILE A 13 20.52 28.05 5.01
C ILE A 13 22.04 27.96 5.01
N PRO A 14 22.71 27.98 6.18
CA PRO A 14 24.15 27.85 6.29
C PRO A 14 24.62 26.40 6.06
N LEU A 15 25.89 26.24 5.72
CA LEU A 15 26.53 24.93 5.53
C LEU A 15 26.41 24.03 6.77
N THR A 16 26.48 24.61 7.97
CA THR A 16 26.30 23.88 9.23
C THR A 16 24.99 23.13 9.30
N THR A 17 23.88 23.76 8.90
CA THR A 17 22.56 23.12 8.84
C THR A 17 22.53 21.99 7.83
N VAL A 18 23.25 22.13 6.70
CA VAL A 18 23.35 21.04 5.70
C VAL A 18 24.10 19.86 6.29
N LEU A 19 25.24 20.11 6.94
CA LEU A 19 26.08 19.08 7.54
C LEU A 19 25.37 18.35 8.69
N GLU A 20 24.63 19.06 9.54
CA GLU A 20 23.81 18.46 10.60
C GLU A 20 22.76 17.48 10.02
N LYS A 21 22.03 17.90 8.97
CA LYS A 21 21.06 17.03 8.30
C LYS A 21 21.69 15.84 7.57
N LEU A 22 22.92 16.00 7.07
CA LEU A 22 23.65 14.90 6.44
C LEU A 22 24.17 13.88 7.48
N ARG A 23 24.47 14.32 8.70
CA ARG A 23 24.91 13.42 9.79
C ARG A 23 23.84 12.43 10.22
N THR A 24 22.53 12.78 10.10
CA THR A 24 21.40 11.89 10.43
C THR A 24 21.03 10.93 9.30
N LEU A 25 21.77 10.94 8.20
CA LEU A 25 21.60 9.97 7.14
C LEU A 25 22.50 8.73 7.40
N PRO A 26 22.00 7.51 7.09
CA PRO A 26 20.72 7.21 6.44
C PRO A 26 19.55 7.02 7.40
N TYR A 27 19.73 7.04 8.70
CA TYR A 27 18.67 6.86 9.70
C TYR A 27 18.93 7.70 10.96
N GLU A 28 17.85 8.01 11.68
CA GLU A 28 17.90 8.60 13.02
C GLU A 28 17.49 7.55 14.04
N ASP A 29 18.32 7.31 15.06
CA ASP A 29 18.03 6.40 16.16
C ASP A 29 17.26 7.15 17.25
N ILE A 30 16.04 6.73 17.55
CA ILE A 30 15.19 7.29 18.60
C ILE A 30 15.04 6.35 19.79
N GLY A 31 15.97 5.41 19.96
CA GLY A 31 16.04 4.43 21.04
C GLY A 31 15.23 3.16 20.73
N PHE A 32 13.90 3.26 20.62
CA PHE A 32 13.03 2.14 20.31
C PHE A 32 12.81 1.89 18.80
N ALA A 33 13.24 2.84 17.94
CA ALA A 33 13.13 2.70 16.49
C ALA A 33 14.28 3.44 15.78
N LYS A 34 14.62 2.94 14.58
CA LYS A 34 15.56 3.59 13.66
C LYS A 34 14.78 4.09 12.46
N LEU A 35 14.65 5.43 12.36
CA LEU A 35 13.85 6.05 11.30
C LEU A 35 14.69 6.25 10.05
N ASP A 36 14.27 5.67 8.93
CA ASP A 36 14.92 5.79 7.63
C ASP A 36 14.67 7.18 7.02
N THR A 37 15.51 8.15 7.35
CA THR A 37 15.42 9.52 6.84
C THR A 37 15.75 9.64 5.35
N HIS A 38 16.27 8.55 4.73
CA HIS A 38 16.68 8.49 3.33
C HIS A 38 15.67 7.76 2.42
N ARG A 39 14.60 7.21 3.01
CA ARG A 39 13.63 6.36 2.32
C ARG A 39 12.98 7.03 1.11
N GLU A 40 12.51 8.26 1.23
CA GLU A 40 11.85 8.97 0.14
C GLU A 40 12.78 9.17 -1.07
N LEU A 41 14.06 9.47 -0.83
CA LEU A 41 15.04 9.61 -1.90
C LEU A 41 15.32 8.31 -2.64
N ARG A 42 15.33 7.17 -1.93
CA ARG A 42 15.58 5.85 -2.51
C ARG A 42 14.33 5.23 -3.13
N LYS A 43 13.19 5.40 -2.50
CA LYS A 43 11.96 4.67 -2.82
C LYS A 43 10.88 5.53 -3.49
N GLY A 44 11.00 6.88 -3.40
CA GLY A 44 9.97 7.78 -3.91
C GLY A 44 8.59 7.59 -3.27
N PHE A 45 8.55 6.96 -2.08
CA PHE A 45 7.33 6.65 -1.34
C PHE A 45 7.42 7.19 0.08
N PRO A 46 6.30 7.71 0.63
CA PRO A 46 6.27 8.26 1.99
C PRO A 46 6.56 7.20 3.06
N GLU A 47 6.86 7.65 4.26
CA GLU A 47 7.05 6.76 5.41
C GLU A 47 5.79 5.94 5.67
N THR A 48 6.00 4.67 5.99
CA THR A 48 4.91 3.75 6.31
C THR A 48 5.13 3.19 7.71
N ILE A 49 4.17 3.41 8.59
CA ILE A 49 4.21 2.96 9.97
C ILE A 49 3.28 1.76 10.11
N PHE A 50 3.85 0.59 10.35
CA PHE A 50 3.09 -0.60 10.74
C PHE A 50 2.69 -0.44 12.22
N CYS A 51 1.39 -0.26 12.50
CA CYS A 51 0.92 0.11 13.84
C CYS A 51 0.75 -1.06 14.79
N GLN A 52 0.57 -2.28 14.27
CA GLN A 52 0.40 -3.46 15.12
C GLN A 52 1.60 -3.64 16.06
N GLY A 53 1.33 -3.83 17.35
CA GLY A 53 2.36 -3.97 18.36
C GLY A 53 3.03 -2.66 18.83
N LYS A 54 2.62 -1.50 18.32
CA LYS A 54 3.13 -0.19 18.77
C LYS A 54 2.13 0.52 19.66
N THR A 55 2.64 1.23 20.66
CA THR A 55 1.83 2.16 21.46
C THR A 55 1.55 3.45 20.69
N ILE A 56 0.49 4.16 21.08
CA ILE A 56 0.16 5.47 20.49
C ILE A 56 1.32 6.47 20.68
N ALA A 57 2.01 6.43 21.83
CA ALA A 57 3.15 7.28 22.10
C ALA A 57 4.31 7.02 21.11
N GLN A 58 4.61 5.75 20.83
CA GLN A 58 5.63 5.37 19.84
C GLN A 58 5.24 5.81 18.44
N ILE A 59 3.99 5.62 18.02
CA ILE A 59 3.48 6.05 16.71
C ILE A 59 3.62 7.57 16.57
N ARG A 60 3.22 8.35 17.57
CA ARG A 60 3.36 9.80 17.57
C ARG A 60 4.81 10.25 17.47
N SER A 61 5.70 9.66 18.27
CA SER A 61 7.14 9.98 18.23
C SER A 61 7.73 9.74 16.84
N ILE A 62 7.34 8.65 16.15
CA ILE A 62 7.75 8.38 14.77
C ILE A 62 7.23 9.46 13.81
N ILE A 63 5.94 9.82 13.91
CA ILE A 63 5.33 10.84 13.05
C ILE A 63 5.99 12.21 13.23
N GLU A 64 6.30 12.60 14.48
CA GLU A 64 6.94 13.87 14.82
C GLU A 64 8.36 13.98 14.28
N LYS A 65 9.07 12.86 14.20
CA LYS A 65 10.43 12.77 13.64
C LYS A 65 10.44 12.61 12.12
N THR A 66 9.35 12.20 11.52
CA THR A 66 9.22 12.14 10.05
C THR A 66 9.19 13.56 9.47
N SER A 67 9.88 13.77 8.33
CA SER A 67 9.95 15.08 7.67
C SER A 67 8.57 15.72 7.53
N PRO A 68 8.42 17.02 7.87
CA PRO A 68 7.14 17.74 7.77
C PRO A 68 6.60 17.85 6.34
N ASP A 69 7.45 17.63 5.35
CA ASP A 69 7.08 17.68 3.93
C ASP A 69 6.66 16.28 3.38
N GLN A 70 6.61 15.23 4.21
CA GLN A 70 6.26 13.87 3.76
C GLN A 70 4.84 13.48 4.17
N ASN A 71 4.10 12.89 3.24
CA ASN A 71 2.89 12.15 3.58
C ASN A 71 3.25 10.92 4.41
N ILE A 72 2.35 10.46 5.26
CA ILE A 72 2.58 9.28 6.10
C ILE A 72 1.41 8.33 5.92
N LEU A 73 1.72 7.06 5.70
CA LEU A 73 0.76 5.97 5.74
C LEU A 73 0.95 5.15 7.02
N LEU A 74 -0.13 4.96 7.76
CA LEU A 74 -0.18 4.04 8.88
C LEU A 74 -1.03 2.84 8.45
N THR A 75 -0.50 1.63 8.59
CA THR A 75 -1.21 0.38 8.30
C THR A 75 -1.50 -0.38 9.60
N LYS A 76 -2.55 -1.20 9.60
CA LYS A 76 -3.10 -1.88 10.78
C LYS A 76 -3.35 -0.87 11.92
N ALA A 77 -3.89 0.29 11.54
CA ALA A 77 -4.20 1.38 12.45
C ALA A 77 -5.66 1.30 12.90
N THR A 78 -5.87 1.02 14.17
CA THR A 78 -7.21 0.94 14.75
C THR A 78 -7.89 2.31 14.83
N LYS A 79 -9.21 2.33 14.97
CA LYS A 79 -10.00 3.55 15.21
C LYS A 79 -9.50 4.33 16.43
N THR A 80 -9.01 3.66 17.46
CA THR A 80 -8.42 4.28 18.67
C THR A 80 -7.17 5.09 18.32
N ILE A 81 -6.28 4.53 17.48
CA ILE A 81 -5.09 5.23 16.99
C ILE A 81 -5.50 6.48 16.21
N TYR A 82 -6.42 6.33 15.23
CA TYR A 82 -6.95 7.47 14.47
C TYR A 82 -7.52 8.57 15.36
N THR A 83 -8.41 8.21 16.31
CA THR A 83 -9.06 9.18 17.20
C THR A 83 -8.04 9.95 18.04
N SER A 84 -6.99 9.29 18.50
CA SER A 84 -5.89 9.94 19.23
C SER A 84 -5.12 10.92 18.34
N LEU A 85 -4.75 10.48 17.12
CA LEU A 85 -3.96 11.28 16.19
C LEU A 85 -4.74 12.48 15.63
N LYS A 86 -6.06 12.35 15.42
CA LYS A 86 -6.94 13.41 14.90
C LYS A 86 -6.91 14.68 15.74
N LYS A 87 -6.60 14.59 17.03
CA LYS A 87 -6.45 15.73 17.92
C LYS A 87 -5.22 16.61 17.59
N HIS A 88 -4.24 16.07 16.87
CA HIS A 88 -2.96 16.70 16.62
C HIS A 88 -2.69 17.01 15.13
N TYR A 89 -3.40 16.35 14.20
CA TYR A 89 -3.18 16.49 12.77
C TYR A 89 -4.48 16.87 12.04
N GLN A 90 -4.45 17.97 11.29
CA GLN A 90 -5.66 18.50 10.62
C GLN A 90 -6.05 17.74 9.36
N LYS A 91 -5.04 17.34 8.54
CA LYS A 91 -5.24 16.61 7.28
C LYS A 91 -4.98 15.12 7.50
N ILE A 92 -5.88 14.49 8.23
CA ILE A 92 -5.82 13.07 8.56
C ILE A 92 -7.09 12.36 8.08
N GLU A 93 -6.91 11.27 7.36
CA GLU A 93 -7.97 10.44 6.79
C GLU A 93 -7.89 9.03 7.40
N TYR A 94 -9.04 8.41 7.66
CA TYR A 94 -9.12 7.05 8.16
C TYR A 94 -9.99 6.21 7.24
N ASN A 95 -9.42 5.12 6.71
CA ASN A 95 -10.19 4.07 6.07
C ASN A 95 -10.40 2.95 7.10
N GLU A 96 -11.63 2.82 7.58
CA GLU A 96 -11.99 1.86 8.63
C GLU A 96 -11.89 0.42 8.11
N GLN A 97 -12.26 0.16 6.84
CA GLN A 97 -12.18 -1.18 6.24
C GLN A 97 -10.74 -1.63 6.05
N ALA A 98 -9.87 -0.74 5.61
CA ALA A 98 -8.45 -1.02 5.42
C ALA A 98 -7.63 -0.98 6.72
N GLU A 99 -8.21 -0.50 7.81
CA GLU A 99 -7.47 -0.17 9.03
C GLU A 99 -6.23 0.69 8.74
N THR A 100 -6.40 1.72 7.89
CA THR A 100 -5.30 2.61 7.52
C THR A 100 -5.59 4.05 7.90
N VAL A 101 -4.53 4.76 8.25
CA VAL A 101 -4.56 6.21 8.46
C VAL A 101 -3.58 6.87 7.52
N VAL A 102 -4.02 7.93 6.84
CA VAL A 102 -3.17 8.76 5.98
C VAL A 102 -3.08 10.16 6.57
N ILE A 103 -1.86 10.65 6.78
CA ILE A 103 -1.60 12.05 7.12
C ILE A 103 -1.07 12.72 5.85
N ARG A 104 -1.90 13.61 5.26
CA ARG A 104 -1.54 14.33 4.04
C ARG A 104 -0.88 15.66 4.37
N ARG A 105 0.35 15.84 3.93
CA ARG A 105 1.14 17.06 4.10
C ARG A 105 1.35 17.79 2.77
N HIS A 106 1.33 17.06 1.65
CA HIS A 106 1.42 17.63 0.30
C HIS A 106 0.59 16.83 -0.71
N ALA A 107 0.27 17.46 -1.82
CA ALA A 107 -0.37 16.80 -2.96
C ALA A 107 0.60 15.87 -3.68
N VAL A 108 0.12 14.72 -4.11
CA VAL A 108 0.89 13.75 -4.89
C VAL A 108 0.61 13.96 -6.37
N LYS A 109 1.67 13.92 -7.19
CA LYS A 109 1.53 14.02 -8.64
C LYS A 109 0.76 12.81 -9.18
N SER A 110 -0.32 13.08 -9.90
CA SER A 110 -1.09 12.01 -10.56
C SER A 110 -0.24 11.28 -11.59
N LYS A 111 -0.32 9.95 -11.57
CA LYS A 111 0.26 9.06 -12.57
C LYS A 111 -0.72 8.79 -13.70
N LYS A 112 -0.20 8.39 -14.85
CA LYS A 112 -0.99 7.88 -15.96
C LYS A 112 -1.31 6.40 -15.71
N GLY A 113 -2.40 5.93 -16.32
CA GLY A 113 -2.82 4.54 -16.19
C GLY A 113 -3.67 4.27 -14.95
N THR A 114 -4.35 3.14 -15.00
CA THR A 114 -5.33 2.72 -13.98
C THR A 114 -4.91 1.40 -13.36
N ILE A 115 -4.96 1.29 -12.05
CA ILE A 115 -4.83 0.04 -11.30
C ILE A 115 -6.24 -0.46 -11.02
N LEU A 116 -6.58 -1.66 -11.50
CA LEU A 116 -7.83 -2.33 -11.20
C LEU A 116 -7.63 -3.25 -10.00
N ILE A 117 -8.50 -3.14 -8.99
CA ILE A 117 -8.46 -3.99 -7.80
C ILE A 117 -9.74 -4.83 -7.73
N LEU A 118 -9.55 -6.15 -7.68
CA LEU A 118 -10.62 -7.13 -7.66
C LEU A 118 -10.59 -7.92 -6.34
N THR A 119 -11.77 -8.25 -5.79
CA THR A 119 -11.87 -9.23 -4.69
C THR A 119 -12.68 -10.45 -5.10
N ALA A 120 -12.32 -11.62 -4.59
CA ALA A 120 -13.11 -12.84 -4.78
C ALA A 120 -14.41 -12.77 -3.97
N GLY A 121 -14.32 -12.40 -2.70
CA GLY A 121 -15.47 -12.23 -1.83
C GLY A 121 -15.48 -10.89 -1.10
N THR A 122 -16.59 -10.62 -0.41
CA THR A 122 -16.73 -9.40 0.42
C THR A 122 -15.81 -9.41 1.63
N SER A 123 -15.45 -10.58 2.14
CA SER A 123 -14.51 -10.73 3.26
C SER A 123 -13.06 -10.37 2.88
N ASP A 124 -12.73 -10.29 1.59
CA ASP A 124 -11.41 -9.91 1.08
C ASP A 124 -11.25 -8.37 0.99
N ILE A 125 -12.35 -7.62 1.11
CA ILE A 125 -12.38 -6.16 0.94
C ILE A 125 -11.37 -5.44 1.85
N PRO A 126 -11.19 -5.79 3.12
CA PRO A 126 -10.22 -5.10 3.99
C PRO A 126 -8.79 -5.09 3.43
N VAL A 127 -8.34 -6.21 2.88
CA VAL A 127 -7.01 -6.34 2.27
C VAL A 127 -6.94 -5.57 0.93
N ALA A 128 -8.02 -5.61 0.15
CA ALA A 128 -8.13 -4.84 -1.09
C ALA A 128 -8.10 -3.32 -0.82
N GLU A 129 -8.84 -2.84 0.19
CA GLU A 129 -8.85 -1.43 0.57
C GLU A 129 -7.48 -0.94 1.07
N GLU A 130 -6.68 -1.78 1.74
CA GLU A 130 -5.29 -1.45 2.08
C GLU A 130 -4.45 -1.21 0.80
N ALA A 131 -4.65 -2.02 -0.23
CA ALA A 131 -4.01 -1.82 -1.53
C ALA A 131 -4.49 -0.55 -2.24
N VAL A 132 -5.81 -0.25 -2.17
CA VAL A 132 -6.40 1.00 -2.69
C VAL A 132 -5.74 2.22 -2.08
N VAL A 133 -5.78 2.34 -0.76
CA VAL A 133 -5.21 3.51 -0.04
C VAL A 133 -3.73 3.68 -0.37
N THR A 134 -2.99 2.56 -0.43
CA THR A 134 -1.56 2.59 -0.77
C THR A 134 -1.33 3.10 -2.19
N ALA A 135 -2.06 2.57 -3.18
CA ALA A 135 -1.91 2.94 -4.57
C ALA A 135 -2.33 4.41 -4.83
N GLU A 136 -3.42 4.86 -4.23
CA GLU A 136 -3.89 6.25 -4.32
C GLU A 136 -2.89 7.23 -3.68
N LEU A 137 -2.29 6.85 -2.53
CA LEU A 137 -1.26 7.67 -1.89
C LEU A 137 0.00 7.79 -2.75
N MET A 138 0.24 6.85 -3.66
CA MET A 138 1.30 6.90 -4.68
C MET A 138 0.90 7.64 -5.96
N GLY A 139 -0.29 8.25 -6.00
CA GLY A 139 -0.77 9.07 -7.11
C GLY A 139 -1.41 8.27 -8.25
N ASN A 140 -1.78 7.00 -8.03
CA ASN A 140 -2.43 6.22 -9.07
C ASN A 140 -3.95 6.46 -9.09
N LYS A 141 -4.54 6.38 -10.29
CA LYS A 141 -5.97 6.18 -10.45
C LYS A 141 -6.28 4.72 -10.13
N VAL A 142 -7.24 4.49 -9.23
CA VAL A 142 -7.67 3.15 -8.82
C VAL A 142 -9.12 2.93 -9.18
N GLU A 143 -9.41 1.78 -9.79
CA GLU A 143 -10.76 1.27 -9.99
C GLU A 143 -10.95 0.02 -9.13
N LYS A 144 -12.14 -0.11 -8.53
CA LYS A 144 -12.47 -1.20 -7.61
C LYS A 144 -13.66 -1.99 -8.13
N VAL A 145 -13.56 -3.32 -8.12
CA VAL A 145 -14.69 -4.22 -8.34
C VAL A 145 -14.62 -5.36 -7.33
N TYR A 146 -15.58 -5.45 -6.47
CA TYR A 146 -15.60 -6.40 -5.39
C TYR A 146 -16.59 -7.52 -5.65
N ASP A 147 -16.36 -8.67 -5.00
CA ASP A 147 -17.23 -9.85 -5.02
C ASP A 147 -17.42 -10.46 -6.41
N VAL A 148 -16.33 -10.70 -7.13
CA VAL A 148 -16.31 -11.35 -8.46
C VAL A 148 -15.65 -12.73 -8.42
N GLY A 149 -15.83 -13.44 -7.31
CA GLY A 149 -15.24 -14.77 -7.08
C GLY A 149 -15.70 -15.84 -8.08
N VAL A 150 -14.89 -16.87 -8.21
CA VAL A 150 -15.05 -17.95 -9.19
C VAL A 150 -16.30 -18.80 -9.00
N ALA A 151 -16.88 -18.83 -7.80
CA ALA A 151 -18.16 -19.49 -7.53
C ALA A 151 -19.34 -18.86 -8.30
N GLY A 152 -19.16 -17.63 -8.80
CA GLY A 152 -20.10 -16.95 -9.69
C GLY A 152 -19.33 -16.29 -10.83
N VAL A 153 -18.62 -17.08 -11.63
CA VAL A 153 -17.68 -16.62 -12.66
C VAL A 153 -18.29 -15.66 -13.69
N HIS A 154 -19.61 -15.71 -13.91
CA HIS A 154 -20.32 -14.77 -14.77
C HIS A 154 -20.11 -13.31 -14.32
N ARG A 155 -20.05 -13.05 -13.02
CA ARG A 155 -19.76 -11.71 -12.46
C ARG A 155 -18.40 -11.17 -12.92
N LEU A 156 -17.40 -12.05 -13.06
CA LEU A 156 -16.09 -11.69 -13.59
C LEU A 156 -16.16 -11.36 -15.09
N PHE A 157 -16.92 -12.15 -15.86
CA PHE A 157 -17.07 -11.89 -17.29
C PHE A 157 -17.83 -10.59 -17.59
N ASP A 158 -18.74 -10.15 -16.73
CA ASP A 158 -19.45 -8.87 -16.86
C ASP A 158 -18.52 -7.66 -16.79
N ILE A 159 -17.33 -7.81 -16.18
CA ILE A 159 -16.35 -6.74 -16.03
C ILE A 159 -15.11 -6.88 -16.94
N LYS A 160 -15.16 -7.76 -17.95
CA LYS A 160 -14.02 -8.05 -18.83
C LYS A 160 -13.38 -6.80 -19.46
N GLU A 161 -14.20 -5.82 -19.85
CA GLU A 161 -13.71 -4.56 -20.45
C GLU A 161 -12.83 -3.75 -19.47
N ARG A 162 -13.14 -3.81 -18.17
CA ARG A 162 -12.28 -3.18 -17.13
C ARG A 162 -10.96 -3.93 -16.98
N ILE A 163 -10.97 -5.26 -17.07
CA ILE A 163 -9.77 -6.10 -17.04
C ILE A 163 -8.86 -5.75 -18.22
N PHE A 164 -9.44 -5.61 -19.44
CA PHE A 164 -8.67 -5.31 -20.65
C PHE A 164 -8.11 -3.88 -20.66
N SER A 165 -8.83 -2.92 -20.10
CA SER A 165 -8.43 -1.50 -20.07
C SER A 165 -7.45 -1.15 -18.93
N ALA A 166 -7.33 -1.97 -17.90
CA ALA A 166 -6.41 -1.74 -16.79
C ALA A 166 -4.93 -1.80 -17.25
N ASN A 167 -4.06 -1.06 -16.58
CA ASN A 167 -2.61 -1.14 -16.79
C ASN A 167 -1.94 -2.17 -15.87
N VAL A 168 -2.48 -2.33 -14.67
CA VAL A 168 -2.07 -3.32 -13.67
C VAL A 168 -3.31 -3.79 -12.94
N ILE A 169 -3.36 -5.07 -12.59
CA ILE A 169 -4.50 -5.65 -11.88
C ILE A 169 -4.03 -6.23 -10.55
N ILE A 170 -4.72 -5.91 -9.48
CA ILE A 170 -4.54 -6.56 -8.17
C ILE A 170 -5.75 -7.46 -7.93
N VAL A 171 -5.53 -8.71 -7.60
CA VAL A 171 -6.58 -9.70 -7.34
C VAL A 171 -6.41 -10.26 -5.94
N VAL A 172 -7.39 -9.99 -5.08
CA VAL A 172 -7.39 -10.38 -3.67
C VAL A 172 -8.36 -11.54 -3.46
N ALA A 173 -7.88 -12.67 -2.96
CA ALA A 173 -8.68 -13.86 -2.80
C ALA A 173 -8.22 -14.74 -1.63
N GLY A 174 -9.17 -15.17 -0.83
CA GLY A 174 -9.00 -16.23 0.19
C GLY A 174 -9.42 -17.60 -0.34
N MET A 175 -9.88 -18.47 0.57
CA MET A 175 -10.40 -19.82 0.29
C MET A 175 -9.42 -20.67 -0.55
N ASP A 176 -9.77 -20.95 -1.80
CA ASP A 176 -8.97 -21.71 -2.77
C ASP A 176 -7.98 -20.88 -3.58
N GLY A 177 -8.14 -19.55 -3.60
CA GLY A 177 -7.26 -18.65 -4.32
C GLY A 177 -7.28 -18.75 -5.84
N ALA A 178 -8.36 -19.24 -6.44
CA ALA A 178 -8.41 -19.54 -7.88
C ALA A 178 -8.60 -18.30 -8.77
N LEU A 179 -9.18 -17.22 -8.25
CA LEU A 179 -9.51 -16.03 -9.04
C LEU A 179 -8.31 -15.41 -9.80
N PRO A 180 -7.11 -15.26 -9.20
CA PRO A 180 -5.96 -14.71 -9.91
C PRO A 180 -5.55 -15.50 -11.14
N SER A 181 -5.67 -16.83 -11.13
CA SER A 181 -5.36 -17.69 -12.28
C SER A 181 -6.32 -17.42 -13.46
N ILE A 182 -7.60 -17.24 -13.18
CA ILE A 182 -8.59 -16.92 -14.21
C ILE A 182 -8.37 -15.52 -14.77
N VAL A 183 -8.15 -14.54 -13.91
CA VAL A 183 -7.86 -13.17 -14.34
C VAL A 183 -6.56 -13.12 -15.15
N GLY A 184 -5.50 -13.85 -14.72
CA GLY A 184 -4.24 -13.96 -15.43
C GLY A 184 -4.41 -14.57 -16.83
N GLY A 185 -5.28 -15.57 -16.98
CA GLY A 185 -5.59 -16.16 -18.29
C GLY A 185 -6.39 -15.23 -19.21
N LEU A 186 -7.07 -14.21 -18.68
CA LEU A 186 -7.82 -13.21 -19.45
C LEU A 186 -7.01 -11.95 -19.74
N ALA A 187 -6.10 -11.56 -18.84
CA ALA A 187 -5.43 -10.28 -18.88
C ALA A 187 -4.12 -10.34 -19.68
N SER A 188 -3.88 -9.32 -20.52
CA SER A 188 -2.57 -9.08 -21.15
C SER A 188 -1.69 -8.13 -20.32
N LYS A 189 -2.00 -7.95 -19.06
CA LYS A 189 -1.37 -7.00 -18.15
C LYS A 189 -0.85 -7.70 -16.91
N PRO A 190 0.15 -7.12 -16.18
CA PRO A 190 0.61 -7.70 -14.93
C PRO A 190 -0.53 -7.89 -13.92
N VAL A 191 -0.61 -9.07 -13.35
CA VAL A 191 -1.56 -9.43 -12.28
C VAL A 191 -0.80 -9.67 -11.00
N ILE A 192 -1.17 -8.96 -9.93
CA ILE A 192 -0.61 -9.12 -8.60
C ILE A 192 -1.65 -9.85 -7.75
N ALA A 193 -1.36 -11.09 -7.42
CA ALA A 193 -2.22 -11.93 -6.61
C ALA A 193 -1.93 -11.72 -5.12
N VAL A 194 -2.98 -11.49 -4.35
CA VAL A 194 -2.93 -11.29 -2.90
C VAL A 194 -3.73 -12.38 -2.22
N PRO A 195 -3.09 -13.41 -1.67
CA PRO A 195 -3.80 -14.40 -0.87
C PRO A 195 -4.26 -13.74 0.43
N THR A 196 -5.45 -14.10 0.91
CA THR A 196 -5.94 -13.65 2.22
C THR A 196 -6.05 -14.79 3.20
N SER A 197 -6.00 -14.46 4.50
CA SER A 197 -6.25 -15.41 5.59
C SER A 197 -7.73 -15.78 5.72
N VAL A 198 -8.60 -15.21 4.88
CA VAL A 198 -10.03 -15.52 4.83
C VAL A 198 -10.24 -16.96 4.37
N GLY A 199 -10.93 -17.74 5.19
CA GLY A 199 -11.21 -19.15 4.90
C GLY A 199 -11.35 -19.98 6.19
N TYR A 200 -11.58 -21.26 5.99
CA TYR A 200 -11.73 -22.24 7.09
C TYR A 200 -11.15 -23.60 6.67
N GLY A 201 -11.08 -24.52 7.63
CA GLY A 201 -10.63 -25.90 7.37
C GLY A 201 -9.22 -25.92 6.73
N ALA A 202 -9.11 -26.52 5.57
CA ALA A 202 -7.84 -26.70 4.84
C ALA A 202 -7.25 -25.41 4.25
N SER A 203 -7.87 -24.25 4.44
CA SER A 203 -7.29 -22.95 4.06
C SER A 203 -6.02 -22.60 4.83
N PHE A 204 -5.84 -23.15 6.05
CA PHE A 204 -4.68 -22.92 6.93
C PHE A 204 -4.29 -21.44 7.01
N LYS A 205 -5.28 -20.55 7.27
CA LYS A 205 -5.07 -19.10 7.39
C LYS A 205 -4.36 -18.47 6.19
N GLY A 206 -4.72 -18.89 4.98
CA GLY A 206 -4.22 -18.33 3.75
C GLY A 206 -3.09 -19.13 3.08
N ILE A 207 -2.64 -20.24 3.65
CA ILE A 207 -1.61 -21.08 3.02
C ILE A 207 -2.15 -21.74 1.74
N ALA A 208 -3.39 -22.26 1.75
CA ALA A 208 -3.97 -22.85 0.55
C ALA A 208 -4.06 -21.86 -0.61
N PRO A 209 -4.67 -20.67 -0.47
CA PRO A 209 -4.68 -19.70 -1.56
C PRO A 209 -3.27 -19.24 -1.96
N LEU A 210 -2.32 -19.09 -1.04
CA LEU A 210 -0.94 -18.76 -1.36
C LEU A 210 -0.32 -19.83 -2.28
N LEU A 211 -0.45 -21.11 -1.94
CA LEU A 211 0.10 -22.20 -2.73
C LEU A 211 -0.59 -22.31 -4.10
N THR A 212 -1.91 -22.14 -4.18
CA THR A 212 -2.64 -22.10 -5.44
C THR A 212 -2.11 -20.99 -6.35
N MET A 213 -1.95 -19.77 -5.81
CA MET A 213 -1.45 -18.62 -6.59
C MET A 213 -0.01 -18.80 -7.05
N LEU A 214 0.86 -19.37 -6.20
CA LEU A 214 2.26 -19.67 -6.56
C LEU A 214 2.39 -20.76 -7.63
N ASN A 215 1.41 -21.65 -7.74
CA ASN A 215 1.39 -22.76 -8.71
C ASN A 215 0.51 -22.46 -9.94
N THR A 216 0.11 -21.20 -10.15
CA THR A 216 -0.70 -20.83 -11.32
C THR A 216 0.05 -21.08 -12.62
N CYS A 217 -0.65 -21.61 -13.63
CA CYS A 217 -0.13 -21.75 -14.99
C CYS A 217 -0.30 -20.47 -15.83
N ALA A 218 -1.05 -19.47 -15.33
CA ALA A 218 -1.26 -18.22 -16.04
C ALA A 218 0.00 -17.34 -15.96
N GLU A 219 0.54 -16.98 -17.12
CA GLU A 219 1.71 -16.12 -17.21
C GLU A 219 1.37 -14.69 -16.76
N GLY A 220 2.35 -13.97 -16.23
CA GLY A 220 2.19 -12.58 -15.79
C GLY A 220 1.54 -12.41 -14.41
N VAL A 221 1.28 -13.50 -13.68
CA VAL A 221 0.81 -13.47 -12.30
C VAL A 221 2.02 -13.50 -11.35
N VAL A 222 2.10 -12.51 -10.46
CA VAL A 222 3.07 -12.47 -9.35
C VAL A 222 2.32 -12.49 -8.03
N VAL A 223 2.92 -13.06 -6.99
CA VAL A 223 2.24 -13.26 -5.70
C VAL A 223 2.94 -12.46 -4.61
N VAL A 224 2.16 -11.77 -3.79
CA VAL A 224 2.65 -11.15 -2.56
C VAL A 224 2.31 -12.02 -1.34
N ASN A 225 2.75 -11.63 -0.17
CA ASN A 225 2.47 -12.39 1.05
C ASN A 225 0.97 -12.34 1.44
N ILE A 226 0.55 -13.24 2.32
CA ILE A 226 -0.81 -13.32 2.86
C ILE A 226 -1.18 -11.98 3.52
N ASP A 227 -2.40 -11.48 3.26
CA ASP A 227 -2.97 -10.23 3.78
C ASP A 227 -2.11 -8.98 3.50
N ASN A 228 -1.24 -9.03 2.49
CA ASN A 228 -0.33 -7.93 2.16
C ASN A 228 -0.90 -6.99 1.09
N GLY A 229 -2.01 -6.33 1.39
CA GLY A 229 -2.60 -5.31 0.52
C GLY A 229 -1.64 -4.14 0.27
N PHE A 230 -0.92 -3.70 1.33
CA PHE A 230 0.11 -2.66 1.22
C PHE A 230 1.18 -3.02 0.18
N GLY A 231 1.76 -4.22 0.26
CA GLY A 231 2.78 -4.68 -0.68
C GLY A 231 2.28 -4.73 -2.12
N ALA A 232 1.03 -5.18 -2.33
CA ALA A 232 0.40 -5.22 -3.64
C ALA A 232 0.20 -3.82 -4.22
N GLY A 233 -0.40 -2.90 -3.45
CA GLY A 233 -0.60 -1.50 -3.86
C GLY A 233 0.71 -0.78 -4.16
N TYR A 234 1.73 -1.02 -3.34
CA TYR A 234 3.07 -0.48 -3.54
C TYR A 234 3.70 -1.00 -4.84
N PHE A 235 3.74 -2.33 -5.03
CA PHE A 235 4.33 -2.95 -6.22
C PHE A 235 3.59 -2.56 -7.50
N ALA A 236 2.25 -2.59 -7.48
CA ALA A 236 1.42 -2.11 -8.59
C ALA A 236 1.79 -0.67 -8.99
N SER A 237 2.01 0.19 -7.99
CA SER A 237 2.37 1.58 -8.20
C SER A 237 3.77 1.77 -8.81
N LEU A 238 4.70 0.85 -8.60
CA LEU A 238 6.04 0.90 -9.21
C LEU A 238 6.00 0.57 -10.70
N ILE A 239 5.12 -0.35 -11.11
CA ILE A 239 5.02 -0.82 -12.51
C ILE A 239 3.96 -0.08 -13.32
N ASN A 240 2.99 0.61 -12.68
CA ASN A 240 2.01 1.46 -13.35
C ASN A 240 2.67 2.77 -13.82
N ARG A 241 2.92 2.86 -15.12
CA ARG A 241 3.60 3.99 -15.78
C ARG A 241 2.73 4.63 -16.85
#